data_577af4d13ecf090d07b8278fe2cbdc90
#
_entry.id   577af4d13ecf090d07b8278fe2cbdc90
#
_cell.length_a   1.000
_cell.length_b   1.000
_cell.length_c   1.000
_cell.angle_alpha   90.00
_cell.angle_beta   90.00
_cell.angle_gamma   90.00
#
_symmetry.space_group_name_H-M   'P 1'
#
loop_
_entity.id
_entity.type
_entity.pdbx_description
1 polymer ?
#
loop_
_entity_poly.entity_id
_entity_poly.type
_entity_poly.pdbx_seq_one_letter_code
_entity_poly.pdbx_strand_id
1 'polypeptide(L)'
;MNQSEKRLFLIQSLLNERPSCQKQMIPTDSERQKILLRGLMNVRRAYPIGADFLQVQDEYLQSETAAKGVTDVAELTPIQPGLYLWQGDITTLKCDAIVNAANSGMTGCYIPNHRCIDNAIHTYAGVELRLVCEELMEQQGFPEPTGQAKITPAFNLPCQYVLHTVGPIIHGRVTKTDKEMLASCYRSCLELAAENELESVAFCCISTGEFHFPNEQAAQIAVETVKQFMNRKTSVKKVIFNVFKDLDKAIYEKLLRAD
;
A
#
# COMPACT_ATOMS: atom_id res chain seq x y z
N MET A 1 -18.82 -19.89 8.49
CA MET A 1 -17.94 -19.64 9.67
C MET A 1 -18.16 -18.22 10.15
N ASN A 2 -18.18 -17.98 11.47
CA ASN A 2 -18.14 -16.63 12.01
C ASN A 2 -16.70 -16.05 11.94
N GLN A 3 -16.53 -14.78 12.26
CA GLN A 3 -15.24 -14.10 12.11
C GLN A 3 -14.11 -14.70 13.00
N SER A 4 -14.45 -15.19 14.19
CA SER A 4 -13.50 -15.86 15.07
C SER A 4 -13.08 -17.24 14.54
N GLU A 5 -14.02 -17.99 13.99
CA GLU A 5 -13.75 -19.29 13.37
C GLU A 5 -12.88 -19.15 12.12
N LYS A 6 -13.17 -18.16 11.27
CA LYS A 6 -12.33 -17.83 10.10
C LYS A 6 -10.90 -17.51 10.50
N ARG A 7 -10.73 -16.65 11.51
CA ARG A 7 -9.41 -16.26 12.01
C ARG A 7 -8.61 -17.46 12.54
N LEU A 8 -9.27 -18.33 13.32
CA LEU A 8 -8.62 -19.54 13.84
C LEU A 8 -8.25 -20.51 12.73
N PHE A 9 -9.10 -20.70 11.73
CA PHE A 9 -8.82 -21.51 10.54
C PHE A 9 -7.58 -21.00 9.80
N LEU A 10 -7.51 -19.68 9.54
CA LEU A 10 -6.37 -19.05 8.86
C LEU A 10 -5.07 -19.20 9.66
N ILE A 11 -5.11 -18.97 10.97
CA ILE A 11 -3.95 -19.15 11.85
C ILE A 11 -3.47 -20.60 11.79
N GLN A 12 -4.37 -21.57 11.98
CA GLN A 12 -4.02 -22.99 11.98
C GLN A 12 -3.43 -23.43 10.63
N SER A 13 -4.01 -22.99 9.53
CA SER A 13 -3.51 -23.28 8.17
C SER A 13 -2.08 -22.77 7.98
N LEU A 14 -1.82 -21.51 8.37
CA LEU A 14 -0.48 -20.91 8.25
C LEU A 14 0.56 -21.56 9.19
N LEU A 15 0.16 -21.99 10.38
CA LEU A 15 1.03 -22.74 11.29
C LEU A 15 1.36 -24.11 10.73
N ASN A 16 0.41 -24.78 10.09
CA ASN A 16 0.61 -26.11 9.49
C ASN A 16 1.59 -26.07 8.30
N GLU A 17 1.70 -24.95 7.57
CA GLU A 17 2.72 -24.76 6.52
C GLU A 17 4.16 -24.75 7.09
N ARG A 18 4.33 -24.60 8.41
CA ARG A 18 5.64 -24.42 9.06
C ARG A 18 5.87 -25.47 10.13
N PRO A 19 6.63 -26.54 9.84
CA PRO A 19 6.90 -27.60 10.82
C PRO A 19 7.48 -27.08 12.14
N SER A 20 8.33 -26.05 12.11
CA SER A 20 8.92 -25.41 13.29
C SER A 20 7.91 -24.66 14.18
N CYS A 21 6.76 -24.27 13.62
CA CYS A 21 5.71 -23.48 14.32
C CYS A 21 4.49 -24.32 14.70
N GLN A 22 4.40 -25.60 14.31
CA GLN A 22 3.24 -26.45 14.58
C GLN A 22 2.90 -26.61 16.08
N LYS A 23 3.88 -26.44 16.96
CA LYS A 23 3.70 -26.51 18.42
C LYS A 23 3.37 -25.14 19.03
N GLN A 24 3.25 -24.07 18.25
CA GLN A 24 2.91 -22.76 18.76
C GLN A 24 1.48 -22.75 19.26
N MET A 25 1.27 -22.39 20.53
CA MET A 25 -0.05 -22.25 21.10
C MET A 25 -0.77 -21.02 20.52
N ILE A 26 -1.99 -21.21 20.04
CA ILE A 26 -2.83 -20.12 19.59
C ILE A 26 -3.41 -19.41 20.83
N PRO A 27 -3.26 -18.09 20.96
CA PRO A 27 -3.85 -17.34 22.08
C PRO A 27 -5.39 -17.50 22.12
N THR A 28 -5.95 -17.42 23.31
CA THR A 28 -7.42 -17.40 23.47
C THR A 28 -8.02 -16.01 23.25
N ASP A 29 -7.22 -14.98 23.44
CA ASP A 29 -7.60 -13.58 23.28
C ASP A 29 -7.67 -13.17 21.79
N SER A 30 -8.77 -12.51 21.42
CA SER A 30 -9.07 -12.10 20.03
C SER A 30 -8.02 -11.17 19.44
N GLU A 31 -7.57 -10.18 20.19
CA GLU A 31 -6.59 -9.20 19.68
C GLU A 31 -5.22 -9.84 19.50
N ARG A 32 -4.80 -10.70 20.42
CA ARG A 32 -3.57 -11.49 20.28
C ARG A 32 -3.65 -12.45 19.08
N GLN A 33 -4.82 -13.02 18.79
CA GLN A 33 -5.03 -13.83 17.58
C GLN A 33 -4.89 -13.00 16.31
N LYS A 34 -5.43 -11.76 16.26
CA LYS A 34 -5.26 -10.85 15.12
C LYS A 34 -3.79 -10.50 14.88
N ILE A 35 -3.06 -10.21 15.96
CA ILE A 35 -1.61 -9.94 15.90
C ILE A 35 -0.84 -11.17 15.38
N LEU A 36 -1.19 -12.37 15.87
CA LEU A 36 -0.57 -13.61 15.43
C LEU A 36 -0.86 -13.87 13.94
N LEU A 37 -2.12 -13.77 13.51
CA LEU A 37 -2.50 -13.95 12.11
C LEU A 37 -1.75 -12.99 11.20
N ARG A 38 -1.73 -11.69 11.54
CA ARG A 38 -0.99 -10.69 10.78
C ARG A 38 0.50 -11.05 10.69
N GLY A 39 1.12 -11.39 11.80
CA GLY A 39 2.53 -11.80 11.83
C GLY A 39 2.82 -13.02 10.95
N LEU A 40 1.95 -14.03 10.97
CA LEU A 40 2.06 -15.21 10.12
C LEU A 40 1.94 -14.88 8.62
N MET A 41 0.96 -14.04 8.26
CA MET A 41 0.82 -13.55 6.87
C MET A 41 2.04 -12.74 6.42
N ASN A 42 2.59 -11.88 7.29
CA ASN A 42 3.75 -11.05 6.95
C ASN A 42 5.00 -11.87 6.64
N VAL A 43 5.25 -12.94 7.37
CA VAL A 43 6.45 -13.78 7.19
C VAL A 43 6.23 -14.95 6.21
N ARG A 44 5.00 -15.12 5.70
CA ARG A 44 4.73 -16.15 4.68
C ARG A 44 5.37 -15.75 3.37
N ARG A 45 6.12 -16.68 2.77
CA ARG A 45 6.67 -16.48 1.42
C ARG A 45 5.59 -16.62 0.35
N ALA A 46 5.91 -16.23 -0.86
CA ALA A 46 5.05 -16.25 -2.03
C ALA A 46 4.90 -17.68 -2.58
N TYR A 47 4.18 -18.54 -1.87
CA TYR A 47 3.84 -19.88 -2.35
C TYR A 47 2.33 -19.96 -2.61
N PRO A 48 1.91 -20.75 -3.61
CA PRO A 48 0.50 -21.07 -3.81
C PRO A 48 -0.14 -21.64 -2.54
N ILE A 49 -1.44 -21.43 -2.36
CA ILE A 49 -2.23 -21.97 -1.25
C ILE A 49 -3.57 -22.46 -1.78
N GLY A 50 -4.22 -23.36 -1.05
CA GLY A 50 -5.48 -23.96 -1.48
C GLY A 50 -6.65 -22.98 -1.54
N ALA A 51 -7.61 -23.24 -2.42
CA ALA A 51 -8.79 -22.40 -2.64
C ALA A 51 -9.63 -22.18 -1.36
N ASP A 52 -9.71 -23.19 -0.50
CA ASP A 52 -10.44 -23.07 0.78
C ASP A 52 -9.83 -22.00 1.70
N PHE A 53 -8.47 -21.90 1.71
CA PHE A 53 -7.80 -20.84 2.46
C PHE A 53 -8.12 -19.47 1.88
N LEU A 54 -8.02 -19.33 0.56
CA LEU A 54 -8.28 -18.05 -0.12
C LEU A 54 -9.72 -17.58 0.12
N GLN A 55 -10.70 -18.46 -0.02
CA GLN A 55 -12.10 -18.11 0.25
C GLN A 55 -12.30 -17.62 1.69
N VAL A 56 -11.75 -18.32 2.68
CA VAL A 56 -11.89 -17.92 4.09
C VAL A 56 -11.12 -16.63 4.38
N GLN A 57 -9.93 -16.46 3.79
CA GLN A 57 -9.15 -15.23 3.88
C GLN A 57 -9.93 -14.02 3.34
N ASP A 58 -10.51 -14.16 2.15
CA ASP A 58 -11.23 -13.08 1.49
C ASP A 58 -12.42 -12.62 2.33
N GLU A 59 -13.25 -13.57 2.76
CA GLU A 59 -14.37 -13.28 3.65
C GLU A 59 -13.93 -12.65 4.98
N TYR A 60 -12.77 -13.07 5.53
CA TYR A 60 -12.22 -12.53 6.76
C TYR A 60 -11.72 -11.09 6.57
N LEU A 61 -10.86 -10.86 5.56
CA LEU A 61 -10.23 -9.56 5.32
C LEU A 61 -11.24 -8.49 4.89
N GLN A 62 -12.19 -8.84 4.01
CA GLN A 62 -13.25 -7.92 3.60
C GLN A 62 -14.13 -7.50 4.79
N SER A 63 -14.45 -8.44 5.69
CA SER A 63 -15.19 -8.13 6.91
C SER A 63 -14.39 -7.24 7.88
N GLU A 64 -13.09 -7.49 8.05
CA GLU A 64 -12.22 -6.62 8.89
C GLU A 64 -12.09 -5.21 8.30
N THR A 65 -11.98 -5.09 6.98
CA THR A 65 -11.91 -3.80 6.28
C THR A 65 -13.25 -3.04 6.40
N ALA A 66 -14.38 -3.72 6.20
CA ALA A 66 -15.70 -3.13 6.39
C ALA A 66 -15.93 -2.64 7.84
N ALA A 67 -15.46 -3.41 8.84
CA ALA A 67 -15.56 -3.03 10.25
C ALA A 67 -14.74 -1.81 10.63
N LYS A 68 -13.63 -1.54 9.91
CA LYS A 68 -12.85 -0.30 10.08
C LYS A 68 -13.57 0.93 9.50
N GLY A 69 -14.50 0.72 8.57
CA GLY A 69 -15.12 1.76 7.76
C GLY A 69 -14.35 2.00 6.46
N VAL A 70 -15.07 1.95 5.34
CA VAL A 70 -14.53 2.25 4.01
C VAL A 70 -14.89 3.69 3.65
N THR A 71 -13.90 4.48 3.23
CA THR A 71 -14.11 5.83 2.71
C THR A 71 -14.14 5.78 1.19
N ASP A 72 -15.22 6.26 0.57
CA ASP A 72 -15.29 6.39 -0.89
C ASP A 72 -14.68 7.73 -1.33
N VAL A 73 -13.78 7.71 -2.31
CA VAL A 73 -13.19 8.95 -2.87
C VAL A 73 -14.23 9.89 -3.46
N ALA A 74 -15.41 9.38 -3.84
CA ALA A 74 -16.51 10.19 -4.33
C ALA A 74 -17.13 11.09 -3.25
N GLU A 75 -16.95 10.75 -1.98
CA GLU A 75 -17.46 11.51 -0.82
C GLU A 75 -16.45 12.56 -0.34
N LEU A 76 -15.21 12.54 -0.83
CA LEU A 76 -14.18 13.48 -0.43
C LEU A 76 -14.37 14.85 -1.11
N THR A 77 -14.12 15.90 -0.35
CA THR A 77 -14.10 17.27 -0.89
C THR A 77 -12.70 17.59 -1.42
N PRO A 78 -12.55 18.04 -2.67
CA PRO A 78 -11.25 18.44 -3.21
C PRO A 78 -10.75 19.71 -2.50
N ILE A 79 -9.45 19.78 -2.23
CA ILE A 79 -8.80 20.98 -1.72
C ILE A 79 -8.43 21.95 -2.85
N GLN A 80 -8.18 21.41 -4.04
CA GLN A 80 -8.04 22.11 -5.32
C GLN A 80 -8.69 21.25 -6.43
N PRO A 81 -9.00 21.78 -7.61
CA PRO A 81 -9.59 21.00 -8.70
C PRO A 81 -8.79 19.72 -8.99
N GLY A 82 -9.39 18.56 -8.77
CA GLY A 82 -8.78 17.24 -8.97
C GLY A 82 -7.77 16.80 -7.88
N LEU A 83 -7.46 17.64 -6.89
CA LEU A 83 -6.52 17.34 -5.81
C LEU A 83 -7.24 17.23 -4.46
N TYR A 84 -6.98 16.15 -3.77
CA TYR A 84 -7.59 15.83 -2.49
C TYR A 84 -6.52 15.61 -1.42
N LEU A 85 -6.81 15.96 -0.20
CA LEU A 85 -6.03 15.59 0.98
C LEU A 85 -6.93 14.79 1.90
N TRP A 86 -6.52 13.58 2.24
CA TRP A 86 -7.25 12.72 3.13
C TRP A 86 -6.33 12.10 4.18
N GLN A 87 -6.73 12.21 5.45
CA GLN A 87 -6.02 11.59 6.57
C GLN A 87 -6.74 10.32 6.98
N GLY A 88 -6.08 9.16 6.81
CA GLY A 88 -6.66 7.87 7.16
C GLY A 88 -5.80 6.68 6.75
N ASP A 89 -6.32 5.49 7.00
CA ASP A 89 -5.70 4.23 6.58
C ASP A 89 -5.97 3.99 5.10
N ILE A 90 -4.97 4.12 4.24
CA ILE A 90 -5.09 3.98 2.78
C ILE A 90 -5.69 2.63 2.37
N THR A 91 -5.55 1.59 3.22
CA THR A 91 -6.13 0.26 2.96
C THR A 91 -7.65 0.21 3.09
N THR A 92 -8.27 1.32 3.54
CA THR A 92 -9.74 1.47 3.63
C THR A 92 -10.31 2.46 2.62
N LEU A 93 -9.47 2.98 1.69
CA LEU A 93 -9.92 3.95 0.69
C LEU A 93 -10.42 3.25 -0.57
N LYS A 94 -11.67 3.50 -0.95
CA LYS A 94 -12.25 3.04 -2.21
C LYS A 94 -11.98 4.06 -3.30
N CYS A 95 -11.09 3.68 -4.24
CA CYS A 95 -10.70 4.44 -5.43
C CYS A 95 -10.23 3.45 -6.52
N ASP A 96 -9.76 3.94 -7.67
CA ASP A 96 -9.27 3.02 -8.69
C ASP A 96 -7.93 2.41 -8.30
N ALA A 97 -6.98 3.22 -7.82
CA ALA A 97 -5.69 2.70 -7.36
C ALA A 97 -5.15 3.40 -6.12
N ILE A 98 -4.50 2.62 -5.27
CA ILE A 98 -3.64 3.14 -4.19
C ILE A 98 -2.17 2.88 -4.51
N VAL A 99 -1.28 3.76 -4.04
CA VAL A 99 0.16 3.60 -4.25
C VAL A 99 0.80 2.96 -3.03
N ASN A 100 1.55 1.89 -3.27
CA ASN A 100 2.41 1.22 -2.31
C ASN A 100 3.85 1.73 -2.43
N ALA A 101 4.43 2.25 -1.34
CA ALA A 101 5.85 2.51 -1.24
C ALA A 101 6.58 1.20 -0.89
N ALA A 102 6.92 0.44 -1.92
CA ALA A 102 7.52 -0.88 -1.86
C ALA A 102 9.04 -0.83 -1.63
N ASN A 103 9.61 -1.97 -1.27
CA ASN A 103 11.06 -2.21 -1.40
C ASN A 103 11.39 -2.78 -2.79
N SER A 104 12.67 -2.84 -3.15
CA SER A 104 13.14 -3.28 -4.47
C SER A 104 12.84 -4.76 -4.79
N GLY A 105 12.50 -5.58 -3.79
CA GLY A 105 12.04 -6.95 -4.00
C GLY A 105 10.55 -7.06 -4.34
N MET A 106 9.78 -5.99 -4.13
CA MET A 106 8.34 -5.87 -4.42
C MET A 106 7.42 -6.84 -3.65
N THR A 107 7.94 -7.82 -2.95
CA THR A 107 7.17 -8.90 -2.30
C THR A 107 6.70 -8.56 -0.88
N GLY A 108 6.69 -7.28 -0.52
CA GLY A 108 6.23 -6.78 0.77
C GLY A 108 7.29 -6.83 1.87
N CYS A 109 6.93 -6.31 3.03
CA CYS A 109 7.76 -6.32 4.23
C CYS A 109 7.56 -7.63 5.00
N TYR A 110 8.66 -8.37 5.23
CA TYR A 110 8.65 -9.64 5.96
C TYR A 110 8.82 -9.50 7.49
N ILE A 111 8.87 -8.28 8.02
CA ILE A 111 8.97 -8.06 9.47
C ILE A 111 7.58 -8.25 10.09
N PRO A 112 7.41 -9.19 11.05
CA PRO A 112 6.11 -9.45 11.66
C PRO A 112 5.52 -8.19 12.31
N ASN A 113 4.28 -7.88 12.00
CA ASN A 113 3.54 -6.76 12.56
C ASN A 113 4.21 -5.38 12.37
N HIS A 114 5.07 -5.23 11.36
CA HIS A 114 5.67 -3.95 11.05
C HIS A 114 4.62 -2.92 10.64
N ARG A 115 4.85 -1.65 11.00
CA ARG A 115 3.88 -0.57 10.79
C ARG A 115 4.11 0.24 9.51
N CYS A 116 4.92 -0.26 8.56
CA CYS A 116 5.08 0.39 7.28
C CYS A 116 3.87 0.13 6.37
N ILE A 117 3.71 0.99 5.39
CA ILE A 117 2.60 0.91 4.43
C ILE A 117 2.65 -0.37 3.58
N ASP A 118 3.84 -0.80 3.18
CA ASP A 118 4.06 -2.01 2.42
C ASP A 118 3.56 -3.26 3.18
N ASN A 119 3.86 -3.36 4.49
CA ASN A 119 3.32 -4.42 5.34
C ASN A 119 1.79 -4.36 5.44
N ALA A 120 1.21 -3.16 5.60
CA ALA A 120 -0.23 -3.00 5.73
C ALA A 120 -0.96 -3.40 4.43
N ILE A 121 -0.52 -2.92 3.27
CA ILE A 121 -1.11 -3.22 1.97
C ILE A 121 -1.05 -4.72 1.70
N HIS A 122 0.11 -5.37 1.86
CA HIS A 122 0.23 -6.83 1.67
C HIS A 122 -0.60 -7.63 2.68
N THR A 123 -0.79 -7.14 3.91
CA THR A 123 -1.66 -7.79 4.90
C THR A 123 -3.12 -7.77 4.47
N TYR A 124 -3.64 -6.59 4.12
CA TYR A 124 -5.07 -6.41 3.86
C TYR A 124 -5.48 -6.79 2.43
N ALA A 125 -4.54 -6.82 1.49
CA ALA A 125 -4.77 -7.42 0.17
C ALA A 125 -4.92 -8.95 0.25
N GLY A 126 -4.16 -9.59 1.15
CA GLY A 126 -4.09 -11.04 1.25
C GLY A 126 -2.82 -11.63 0.65
N VAL A 127 -2.66 -12.96 0.79
CA VAL A 127 -1.41 -13.64 0.41
C VAL A 127 -1.17 -13.66 -1.10
N GLU A 128 -2.19 -13.46 -1.90
CA GLU A 128 -2.15 -13.48 -3.36
C GLU A 128 -1.37 -12.29 -3.92
N LEU A 129 -1.46 -11.11 -3.28
CA LEU A 129 -0.69 -9.95 -3.74
C LEU A 129 0.81 -10.22 -3.77
N ARG A 130 1.32 -10.90 -2.72
CA ARG A 130 2.73 -11.27 -2.68
C ARG A 130 3.11 -12.27 -3.76
N LEU A 131 2.22 -13.22 -4.07
CA LEU A 131 2.45 -14.21 -5.12
C LEU A 131 2.55 -13.55 -6.49
N VAL A 132 1.61 -12.67 -6.84
CA VAL A 132 1.66 -11.92 -8.10
C VAL A 132 2.89 -11.02 -8.19
N CYS A 133 3.28 -10.36 -7.10
CA CYS A 133 4.50 -9.56 -7.08
C CYS A 133 5.75 -10.41 -7.30
N GLU A 134 5.84 -11.61 -6.70
CA GLU A 134 6.95 -12.55 -6.91
C GLU A 134 7.03 -12.98 -8.38
N GLU A 135 5.91 -13.34 -9.01
CA GLU A 135 5.84 -13.71 -10.42
C GLU A 135 6.33 -12.57 -11.34
N LEU A 136 5.92 -11.32 -11.05
CA LEU A 136 6.40 -10.14 -11.79
C LEU A 136 7.91 -9.95 -11.65
N MET A 137 8.45 -10.15 -10.45
CA MET A 137 9.88 -9.98 -10.19
C MET A 137 10.73 -11.13 -10.76
N GLU A 138 10.21 -12.37 -10.74
CA GLU A 138 10.85 -13.52 -11.41
C GLU A 138 10.91 -13.31 -12.92
N GLN A 139 9.83 -12.82 -13.55
CA GLN A 139 9.81 -12.49 -14.97
C GLN A 139 10.79 -11.36 -15.31
N GLN A 140 10.93 -10.37 -14.44
CA GLN A 140 11.87 -9.27 -14.62
C GLN A 140 13.33 -9.71 -14.45
N GLY A 141 13.62 -10.58 -13.48
CA GLY A 141 14.94 -11.16 -13.24
C GLY A 141 15.95 -10.22 -12.53
N PHE A 142 15.55 -9.04 -12.09
CA PHE A 142 16.39 -8.09 -11.32
C PHE A 142 15.53 -7.25 -10.37
N PRO A 143 16.12 -6.69 -9.28
CA PRO A 143 15.39 -5.85 -8.33
C PRO A 143 14.73 -4.64 -9.02
N GLU A 144 13.55 -4.23 -8.54
CA GLU A 144 12.84 -3.07 -9.07
C GLU A 144 13.66 -1.79 -8.90
N PRO A 145 13.92 -1.04 -9.98
CA PRO A 145 14.66 0.22 -9.89
C PRO A 145 13.86 1.30 -9.16
N THR A 146 14.57 2.16 -8.44
CA THR A 146 13.98 3.35 -7.83
C THR A 146 13.37 4.27 -8.88
N GLY A 147 12.15 4.74 -8.63
CA GLY A 147 11.46 5.70 -9.50
C GLY A 147 10.59 5.07 -10.58
N GLN A 148 10.56 3.74 -10.69
CA GLN A 148 9.67 3.01 -11.59
C GLN A 148 8.39 2.59 -10.88
N ALA A 149 7.38 2.13 -11.63
CA ALA A 149 6.12 1.65 -11.09
C ALA A 149 5.65 0.36 -11.75
N LYS A 150 4.94 -0.48 -10.98
CA LYS A 150 4.22 -1.67 -11.45
C LYS A 150 2.79 -1.65 -10.94
N ILE A 151 1.89 -2.30 -11.65
CA ILE A 151 0.47 -2.42 -11.27
C ILE A 151 0.12 -3.87 -11.00
N THR A 152 -0.69 -4.09 -9.96
CA THR A 152 -1.28 -5.40 -9.64
C THR A 152 -2.75 -5.24 -9.29
N PRO A 153 -3.56 -6.32 -9.36
CA PRO A 153 -4.86 -6.34 -8.70
C PRO A 153 -4.72 -6.05 -7.20
N ALA A 154 -5.75 -5.47 -6.60
CA ALA A 154 -5.75 -5.11 -5.18
C ALA A 154 -6.35 -6.20 -4.26
N PHE A 155 -6.91 -7.25 -4.83
CA PHE A 155 -7.53 -8.39 -4.14
C PHE A 155 -8.59 -7.94 -3.11
N ASN A 156 -8.33 -8.09 -1.80
CA ASN A 156 -9.29 -7.77 -0.74
C ASN A 156 -9.34 -6.29 -0.32
N LEU A 157 -8.54 -5.44 -0.94
CA LEU A 157 -8.61 -3.99 -0.68
C LEU A 157 -9.83 -3.37 -1.37
N PRO A 158 -10.38 -2.24 -0.86
CA PRO A 158 -11.53 -1.56 -1.49
C PRO A 158 -11.22 -0.91 -2.84
N CYS A 159 -9.94 -0.68 -3.17
CA CYS A 159 -9.50 -0.19 -4.47
C CYS A 159 -9.44 -1.33 -5.49
N GLN A 160 -9.32 -0.99 -6.79
CA GLN A 160 -9.22 -1.98 -7.87
C GLN A 160 -7.77 -2.46 -8.07
N TYR A 161 -6.80 -1.55 -7.94
CA TYR A 161 -5.39 -1.81 -8.22
C TYR A 161 -4.48 -1.27 -7.12
N VAL A 162 -3.28 -1.87 -7.04
CA VAL A 162 -2.15 -1.32 -6.29
C VAL A 162 -1.06 -0.94 -7.28
N LEU A 163 -0.61 0.30 -7.22
CA LEU A 163 0.56 0.79 -7.94
C LEU A 163 1.76 0.72 -6.99
N HIS A 164 2.73 -0.10 -7.32
CA HIS A 164 3.92 -0.29 -6.49
C HIS A 164 5.07 0.54 -7.06
N THR A 165 5.74 1.31 -6.20
CA THR A 165 6.94 2.08 -6.58
C THR A 165 7.99 2.02 -5.49
N VAL A 166 9.26 2.04 -5.88
CA VAL A 166 10.39 2.04 -4.95
C VAL A 166 10.95 3.44 -4.86
N GLY A 167 10.76 4.07 -3.71
CA GLY A 167 11.30 5.41 -3.47
C GLY A 167 12.79 5.40 -3.12
N PRO A 168 13.48 6.55 -3.19
CA PRO A 168 14.87 6.67 -2.78
C PRO A 168 15.06 6.52 -1.26
N ILE A 169 16.15 5.87 -0.86
CA ILE A 169 16.60 5.75 0.53
C ILE A 169 17.62 6.86 0.81
N ILE A 170 17.39 7.66 1.83
CA ILE A 170 18.25 8.79 2.15
C ILE A 170 19.33 8.40 3.16
N HIS A 171 20.57 8.51 2.75
CA HIS A 171 21.77 8.31 3.56
C HIS A 171 22.45 9.67 3.81
N GLY A 172 21.94 10.45 4.77
CA GLY A 172 22.49 11.77 5.11
C GLY A 172 21.76 12.93 4.43
N ARG A 173 22.41 13.69 3.55
CA ARG A 173 21.77 14.83 2.87
C ARG A 173 21.04 14.40 1.60
N VAL A 174 19.87 14.95 1.39
CA VAL A 174 19.10 14.75 0.15
C VAL A 174 19.86 15.36 -1.03
N THR A 175 20.12 14.54 -2.04
CA THR A 175 20.80 14.94 -3.28
C THR A 175 19.80 15.37 -4.37
N LYS A 176 20.31 15.94 -5.46
CA LYS A 176 19.46 16.23 -6.64
C LYS A 176 18.89 14.95 -7.24
N THR A 177 19.68 13.89 -7.31
CA THR A 177 19.25 12.58 -7.81
C THR A 177 18.12 11.99 -6.95
N ASP A 178 18.21 12.09 -5.62
CA ASP A 178 17.13 11.61 -4.74
C ASP A 178 15.81 12.34 -5.02
N LYS A 179 15.86 13.67 -5.23
CA LYS A 179 14.68 14.46 -5.58
C LYS A 179 14.09 14.05 -6.93
N GLU A 180 14.94 13.84 -7.92
CA GLU A 180 14.53 13.38 -9.26
C GLU A 180 13.93 11.98 -9.21
N MET A 181 14.49 11.06 -8.41
CA MET A 181 13.96 9.71 -8.22
C MET A 181 12.61 9.73 -7.49
N LEU A 182 12.45 10.56 -6.46
CA LEU A 182 11.16 10.70 -5.79
C LEU A 182 10.10 11.28 -6.74
N ALA A 183 10.42 12.31 -7.50
CA ALA A 183 9.52 12.85 -8.54
C ALA A 183 9.16 11.79 -9.60
N SER A 184 10.14 10.93 -9.97
CA SER A 184 9.92 9.82 -10.89
C SER A 184 8.90 8.81 -10.33
N CYS A 185 8.91 8.49 -9.03
CA CYS A 185 7.92 7.61 -8.41
C CYS A 185 6.48 8.10 -8.64
N TYR A 186 6.23 9.39 -8.38
CA TYR A 186 4.91 9.98 -8.59
C TYR A 186 4.53 9.97 -10.07
N ARG A 187 5.45 10.35 -10.94
CA ARG A 187 5.24 10.41 -12.39
C ARG A 187 4.95 9.05 -12.98
N SER A 188 5.79 8.05 -12.68
CA SER A 188 5.61 6.68 -13.18
C SER A 188 4.30 6.05 -12.73
N CYS A 189 3.89 6.27 -11.48
CA CYS A 189 2.58 5.81 -11.00
C CYS A 189 1.42 6.47 -11.75
N LEU A 190 1.49 7.78 -11.99
CA LEU A 190 0.45 8.52 -12.71
C LEU A 190 0.40 8.15 -14.20
N GLU A 191 1.54 7.95 -14.83
CA GLU A 191 1.63 7.49 -16.21
C GLU A 191 1.04 6.10 -16.37
N LEU A 192 1.42 5.17 -15.48
CA LEU A 192 0.88 3.81 -15.46
C LEU A 192 -0.63 3.78 -15.16
N ALA A 193 -1.11 4.67 -14.27
CA ALA A 193 -2.55 4.84 -14.04
C ALA A 193 -3.27 5.33 -15.31
N ALA A 194 -2.70 6.30 -16.01
CA ALA A 194 -3.28 6.82 -17.26
C ALA A 194 -3.28 5.77 -18.38
N GLU A 195 -2.22 4.97 -18.50
CA GLU A 195 -2.14 3.85 -19.47
C GLU A 195 -3.20 2.77 -19.21
N ASN A 196 -3.61 2.61 -17.95
CA ASN A 196 -4.67 1.68 -17.55
C ASN A 196 -6.06 2.37 -17.44
N GLU A 197 -6.22 3.57 -17.97
CA GLU A 197 -7.47 4.33 -18.00
C GLU A 197 -8.08 4.60 -16.61
N LEU A 198 -7.27 4.62 -15.53
CA LEU A 198 -7.72 4.89 -14.17
C LEU A 198 -8.03 6.39 -13.99
N GLU A 199 -9.08 6.70 -13.20
CA GLU A 199 -9.52 8.07 -12.95
C GLU A 199 -9.05 8.62 -11.61
N SER A 200 -8.80 7.74 -10.62
CA SER A 200 -8.45 8.14 -9.24
C SER A 200 -7.24 7.37 -8.70
N VAL A 201 -6.25 8.10 -8.15
CA VAL A 201 -5.02 7.54 -7.59
C VAL A 201 -4.76 8.14 -6.21
N ALA A 202 -4.57 7.30 -5.19
CA ALA A 202 -4.22 7.74 -3.85
C ALA A 202 -2.75 7.43 -3.55
N PHE A 203 -1.98 8.44 -3.22
CA PHE A 203 -0.57 8.34 -2.85
C PHE A 203 -0.38 8.35 -1.34
N CYS A 204 0.38 7.40 -0.81
CA CYS A 204 0.99 7.52 0.50
C CYS A 204 2.19 8.48 0.47
N CYS A 205 2.74 8.85 1.64
CA CYS A 205 3.94 9.68 1.76
C CYS A 205 5.20 8.87 1.40
N ILE A 206 5.53 8.75 0.11
CA ILE A 206 6.62 7.92 -0.41
C ILE A 206 7.95 8.33 0.23
N SER A 207 8.76 7.36 0.66
CA SER A 207 10.09 7.50 1.26
C SER A 207 10.18 8.22 2.62
N THR A 208 9.09 8.75 3.19
CA THR A 208 9.16 9.54 4.44
C THR A 208 9.18 8.71 5.73
N GLY A 209 8.99 7.39 5.62
CA GLY A 209 9.09 6.45 6.74
C GLY A 209 10.51 5.87 6.86
N GLU A 210 10.64 4.59 6.62
CA GLU A 210 11.88 3.81 6.73
C GLU A 210 13.00 4.28 5.79
N PHE A 211 12.68 5.05 4.73
CA PHE A 211 13.65 5.57 3.75
C PHE A 211 14.13 6.98 4.09
N HIS A 212 13.65 7.57 5.19
CA HIS A 212 14.16 8.79 5.82
C HIS A 212 14.19 10.05 4.93
N PHE A 213 13.37 10.14 3.88
CA PHE A 213 13.25 11.37 3.13
C PHE A 213 12.55 12.44 4.00
N PRO A 214 13.08 13.68 4.13
CA PRO A 214 12.46 14.73 4.95
C PRO A 214 11.04 15.07 4.47
N ASN A 215 10.06 15.02 5.37
CA ASN A 215 8.63 15.12 5.05
C ASN A 215 8.27 16.37 4.24
N GLU A 216 8.77 17.56 4.61
CA GLU A 216 8.47 18.80 3.89
C GLU A 216 8.99 18.78 2.46
N GLN A 217 10.25 18.33 2.26
CA GLN A 217 10.82 18.25 0.92
C GLN A 217 10.13 17.19 0.07
N ALA A 218 9.76 16.05 0.66
CA ALA A 218 9.05 14.99 -0.03
C ALA A 218 7.64 15.46 -0.47
N ALA A 219 6.91 16.12 0.42
CA ALA A 219 5.59 16.65 0.13
C ALA A 219 5.62 17.73 -0.95
N GLN A 220 6.63 18.62 -0.93
CA GLN A 220 6.81 19.63 -1.98
C GLN A 220 7.01 18.98 -3.35
N ILE A 221 7.90 17.99 -3.45
CA ILE A 221 8.15 17.24 -4.70
C ILE A 221 6.87 16.52 -5.16
N ALA A 222 6.14 15.90 -4.24
CA ALA A 222 4.89 15.23 -4.53
C ALA A 222 3.86 16.18 -5.14
N VAL A 223 3.59 17.30 -4.48
CA VAL A 223 2.60 18.30 -4.91
C VAL A 223 2.99 18.91 -6.25
N GLU A 224 4.25 19.33 -6.41
CA GLU A 224 4.74 19.91 -7.67
C GLU A 224 4.63 18.92 -8.84
N THR A 225 5.05 17.66 -8.63
CA THR A 225 5.01 16.64 -9.68
C THR A 225 3.57 16.29 -10.08
N VAL A 226 2.69 16.14 -9.09
CA VAL A 226 1.27 15.85 -9.35
C VAL A 226 0.60 17.02 -10.05
N LYS A 227 0.80 18.27 -9.61
CA LYS A 227 0.25 19.47 -10.28
C LYS A 227 0.71 19.55 -11.74
N GLN A 228 1.99 19.31 -12.02
CA GLN A 228 2.51 19.28 -13.38
C GLN A 228 1.85 18.20 -14.24
N PHE A 229 1.63 17.01 -13.69
CA PHE A 229 0.96 15.92 -14.40
C PHE A 229 -0.52 16.24 -14.67
N MET A 230 -1.23 16.78 -13.69
CA MET A 230 -2.66 17.12 -13.81
C MET A 230 -2.96 18.20 -14.86
N ASN A 231 -1.97 18.97 -15.31
CA ASN A 231 -2.09 19.86 -16.45
C ASN A 231 -2.15 19.11 -17.79
N ARG A 232 -1.86 17.82 -17.82
CA ARG A 232 -1.94 16.96 -19.02
C ARG A 232 -3.37 16.44 -19.18
N LYS A 233 -3.79 16.26 -20.42
CA LYS A 233 -5.09 15.66 -20.72
C LYS A 233 -4.99 14.14 -20.68
N THR A 234 -5.36 13.53 -19.55
CA THR A 234 -5.32 12.08 -19.33
C THR A 234 -6.63 11.57 -18.71
N SER A 235 -6.74 10.25 -18.48
CA SER A 235 -7.86 9.64 -17.74
C SER A 235 -7.88 10.04 -16.26
N VAL A 236 -6.70 10.26 -15.64
CA VAL A 236 -6.59 10.60 -14.21
C VAL A 236 -7.25 11.97 -13.93
N LYS A 237 -8.29 11.96 -13.11
CA LYS A 237 -9.08 13.15 -12.72
C LYS A 237 -8.94 13.51 -11.25
N LYS A 238 -8.60 12.53 -10.41
CA LYS A 238 -8.54 12.69 -8.96
C LYS A 238 -7.23 12.14 -8.43
N VAL A 239 -6.45 12.96 -7.76
CA VAL A 239 -5.26 12.53 -7.03
C VAL A 239 -5.45 12.85 -5.55
N ILE A 240 -5.34 11.81 -4.72
CA ILE A 240 -5.52 11.88 -3.29
C ILE A 240 -4.15 11.80 -2.62
N PHE A 241 -3.72 12.85 -1.93
CA PHE A 241 -2.60 12.78 -1.01
C PHE A 241 -3.11 12.17 0.29
N ASN A 242 -2.84 10.88 0.48
CA ASN A 242 -3.16 10.19 1.72
C ASN A 242 -2.05 10.41 2.74
N VAL A 243 -2.41 10.95 3.88
CA VAL A 243 -1.53 11.16 5.02
C VAL A 243 -2.02 10.37 6.22
N PHE A 244 -1.12 9.93 7.07
CA PHE A 244 -1.46 9.19 8.28
C PHE A 244 -1.19 10.02 9.55
N LYS A 245 -0.09 10.76 9.57
CA LYS A 245 0.35 11.57 10.72
C LYS A 245 -0.14 13.01 10.60
N ASP A 246 -0.42 13.66 11.72
CA ASP A 246 -0.82 15.08 11.78
C ASP A 246 0.26 16.01 11.20
N LEU A 247 1.54 15.66 11.38
CA LEU A 247 2.65 16.40 10.78
C LEU A 247 2.52 16.45 9.25
N ASP A 248 2.31 15.28 8.60
CA ASP A 248 2.18 15.21 7.15
C ASP A 248 0.94 15.97 6.68
N LYS A 249 -0.18 15.86 7.41
CA LYS A 249 -1.40 16.63 7.12
C LYS A 249 -1.13 18.12 7.10
N ALA A 250 -0.51 18.67 8.15
CA ALA A 250 -0.20 20.09 8.25
C ALA A 250 0.71 20.58 7.10
N ILE A 251 1.70 19.77 6.71
CA ILE A 251 2.60 20.07 5.59
C ILE A 251 1.81 20.13 4.27
N TYR A 252 1.02 19.09 3.96
CA TYR A 252 0.24 19.07 2.71
C TYR A 252 -0.86 20.14 2.68
N GLU A 253 -1.54 20.43 3.80
CA GLU A 253 -2.50 21.53 3.87
C GLU A 253 -1.87 22.87 3.52
N LYS A 254 -0.69 23.17 4.07
CA LYS A 254 0.06 24.38 3.77
C LYS A 254 0.42 24.47 2.29
N LEU A 255 0.95 23.39 1.69
CA LEU A 255 1.39 23.35 0.29
C LEU A 255 0.21 23.44 -0.70
N LEU A 256 -0.93 22.83 -0.37
CA LEU A 256 -2.10 22.80 -1.24
C LEU A 256 -3.00 24.05 -1.12
N ARG A 257 -2.84 24.86 -0.06
CA ARG A 257 -3.60 26.12 0.12
C ARG A 257 -2.79 27.38 -0.19
N ALA A 258 -1.50 27.23 -0.51
CA ALA A 258 -0.58 28.36 -0.73
C ALA A 258 -0.72 29.03 -2.10
N ASP A 259 -1.63 28.58 -2.98
CA ASP A 259 -1.87 29.14 -4.32
C ASP A 259 -3.22 29.85 -4.42
#